data_2c5b655c3f378be01e0ff0e6e1cf0b4c
#
_entry.id   2c5b655c3f378be01e0ff0e6e1cf0b4c
#
_cell.length_a   1.000
_cell.length_b   1.000
_cell.length_c   1.000
_cell.angle_alpha   90.00
_cell.angle_beta   90.00
_cell.angle_gamma   90.00
#
_symmetry.space_group_name_H-M   'P 1'
#
loop_
_entity.id
_entity.type
_entity.pdbx_description
1 polymer ?
#
loop_
_entity_poly.entity_id
_entity_poly.type
_entity_poly.pdbx_seq_one_letter_code
_entity_poly.pdbx_strand_id
1 'polypeptide(L)'
;AHKAAQHNDVLGDICLASRRVEKCDQIIDSVRRKKSLKDPSKKLYSRAVDALDIPALTKLIQDTRSEIVINLGTAYINMSVLEACLAAGVTYMDTAIHEDPAKVCEDPPWYANYEWKRKDRCKEKGVTAILGVGFDPGVVNAYCALAVKNHFDGIDTIDILDVNAGSHGKYFATNFDPEINFREFKKVWTWIDRQWVCKPVHADKWT
;
A
#
# COMPACT_ATOMS: atom_id res chain seq x y z
N ALA A 1 0.28 -10.92 -6.55
CA ALA A 1 0.00 -12.36 -6.53
C ALA A 1 1.15 -13.19 -7.10
N HIS A 2 1.63 -12.95 -8.35
CA HIS A 2 2.72 -13.76 -8.94
C HIS A 2 3.99 -13.76 -8.10
N LYS A 3 4.44 -12.60 -7.59
CA LYS A 3 5.62 -12.52 -6.72
C LYS A 3 5.41 -13.25 -5.39
N ALA A 4 4.23 -13.12 -4.78
CA ALA A 4 3.93 -13.88 -3.57
C ALA A 4 3.93 -15.40 -3.84
N ALA A 5 3.38 -15.83 -4.97
CA ALA A 5 3.41 -17.23 -5.40
C ALA A 5 4.84 -17.77 -5.61
N GLN A 6 5.77 -16.94 -6.10
CA GLN A 6 7.18 -17.28 -6.25
C GLN A 6 7.94 -17.41 -4.90
N HIS A 7 7.32 -17.02 -3.82
CA HIS A 7 7.85 -17.08 -2.45
C HIS A 7 6.90 -17.78 -1.47
N ASN A 8 5.97 -18.59 -1.98
CA ASN A 8 5.00 -19.28 -1.14
C ASN A 8 5.58 -20.41 -0.29
N ASP A 9 6.82 -20.80 -0.52
CA ASP A 9 7.62 -21.63 0.37
C ASP A 9 7.89 -20.96 1.72
N VAL A 10 7.96 -19.62 1.74
CA VAL A 10 8.11 -18.78 2.94
C VAL A 10 6.77 -18.26 3.42
N LEU A 11 5.94 -17.75 2.50
CA LEU A 11 4.64 -17.12 2.82
C LEU A 11 3.53 -18.14 3.15
N GLY A 12 3.72 -19.42 2.81
CA GLY A 12 2.72 -20.45 3.07
C GLY A 12 1.53 -20.39 2.11
N ASP A 13 0.34 -20.68 2.63
CA ASP A 13 -0.92 -20.61 1.89
C ASP A 13 -1.27 -19.13 1.61
N ILE A 14 -1.78 -18.86 0.40
CA ILE A 14 -2.12 -17.49 -0.03
C ILE A 14 -3.61 -17.41 -0.34
N CYS A 15 -4.31 -16.51 0.34
CA CYS A 15 -5.69 -16.14 0.06
C CYS A 15 -5.73 -14.80 -0.69
N LEU A 16 -6.29 -14.77 -1.88
CA LEU A 16 -6.61 -13.53 -2.58
C LEU A 16 -8.05 -13.12 -2.25
N ALA A 17 -8.21 -11.94 -1.67
CA ALA A 17 -9.51 -11.46 -1.21
C ALA A 17 -9.92 -10.17 -1.95
N SER A 18 -11.16 -10.10 -2.43
CA SER A 18 -11.72 -8.93 -3.11
C SER A 18 -13.23 -9.00 -3.14
N ARG A 19 -13.91 -7.87 -3.33
CA ARG A 19 -15.35 -7.82 -3.65
C ARG A 19 -15.68 -8.58 -4.95
N ARG A 20 -14.75 -8.58 -5.89
CA ARG A 20 -14.87 -9.26 -7.19
C ARG A 20 -13.99 -10.51 -7.20
N VAL A 21 -14.51 -11.59 -6.64
CA VAL A 21 -13.76 -12.86 -6.49
C VAL A 21 -13.33 -13.43 -7.85
N GLU A 22 -14.11 -13.19 -8.90
CA GLU A 22 -13.81 -13.66 -10.26
C GLU A 22 -12.48 -13.08 -10.79
N LYS A 23 -12.13 -11.84 -10.39
CA LYS A 23 -10.83 -11.28 -10.73
C LYS A 23 -9.68 -11.94 -9.97
N CYS A 24 -9.92 -12.34 -8.73
CA CYS A 24 -8.95 -13.14 -7.97
C CYS A 24 -8.73 -14.50 -8.63
N ASP A 25 -9.80 -15.16 -9.10
CA ASP A 25 -9.72 -16.44 -9.78
C ASP A 25 -8.94 -16.33 -11.10
N GLN A 26 -9.18 -15.29 -11.89
CA GLN A 26 -8.40 -15.03 -13.11
C GLN A 26 -6.90 -14.85 -12.83
N ILE A 27 -6.57 -14.18 -11.72
CA ILE A 27 -5.17 -14.01 -11.28
C ILE A 27 -4.58 -15.37 -10.86
N ILE A 28 -5.34 -16.19 -10.11
CA ILE A 28 -4.94 -17.52 -9.70
C ILE A 28 -4.67 -18.40 -10.92
N ASP A 29 -5.56 -18.39 -11.90
CA ASP A 29 -5.37 -19.12 -13.15
C ASP A 29 -4.14 -18.66 -13.92
N SER A 30 -3.88 -17.36 -13.93
CA SER A 30 -2.65 -16.82 -14.52
C SER A 30 -1.40 -17.31 -13.79
N VAL A 31 -1.41 -17.33 -12.45
CA VAL A 31 -0.30 -17.87 -11.63
C VAL A 31 -0.06 -19.34 -11.95
N ARG A 32 -1.13 -20.15 -12.04
CA ARG A 32 -1.07 -21.58 -12.37
C ARG A 32 -0.52 -21.81 -13.77
N ARG A 33 -1.06 -21.10 -14.77
CA ARG A 33 -0.58 -21.22 -16.18
C ARG A 33 0.90 -20.89 -16.30
N LYS A 34 1.38 -19.89 -15.57
CA LYS A 34 2.80 -19.48 -15.58
C LYS A 34 3.68 -20.34 -14.67
N LYS A 35 3.09 -21.34 -14.00
CA LYS A 35 3.80 -22.20 -13.04
C LYS A 35 4.61 -21.40 -12.02
N SER A 36 4.01 -20.31 -11.50
CA SER A 36 4.71 -19.37 -10.63
C SER A 36 4.78 -19.81 -9.15
N LEU A 37 4.09 -20.88 -8.76
CA LEU A 37 4.17 -21.43 -7.39
C LEU A 37 5.52 -22.10 -7.19
N LYS A 38 6.27 -21.65 -6.19
CA LYS A 38 7.54 -22.25 -5.81
C LYS A 38 7.32 -23.58 -5.06
N ASP A 39 6.34 -23.61 -4.15
CA ASP A 39 5.89 -24.80 -3.46
C ASP A 39 4.46 -25.16 -3.89
N PRO A 40 4.27 -26.17 -4.76
CA PRO A 40 2.94 -26.60 -5.23
C PRO A 40 2.07 -27.23 -4.13
N SER A 41 2.63 -27.60 -2.99
CA SER A 41 1.87 -28.18 -1.87
C SER A 41 1.05 -27.12 -1.11
N LYS A 42 1.42 -25.84 -1.24
CA LYS A 42 0.73 -24.72 -0.62
C LYS A 42 -0.48 -24.28 -1.42
N LYS A 43 -1.52 -23.85 -0.71
CA LYS A 43 -2.77 -23.45 -1.33
C LYS A 43 -2.69 -22.03 -1.86
N LEU A 44 -3.27 -21.83 -3.05
CA LEU A 44 -3.56 -20.52 -3.61
C LEU A 44 -5.05 -20.51 -3.97
N TYR A 45 -5.81 -19.66 -3.30
CA TYR A 45 -7.28 -19.63 -3.39
C TYR A 45 -7.83 -18.21 -3.21
N SER A 46 -9.11 -18.03 -3.49
CA SER A 46 -9.80 -16.74 -3.40
C SER A 46 -10.94 -16.75 -2.39
N ARG A 47 -11.31 -15.56 -1.91
CA ARG A 47 -12.50 -15.31 -1.10
C ARG A 47 -13.11 -13.95 -1.46
N ALA A 48 -14.43 -13.90 -1.44
CA ALA A 48 -15.16 -12.64 -1.58
C ALA A 48 -15.24 -11.93 -0.24
N VAL A 49 -14.87 -10.64 -0.20
CA VAL A 49 -15.05 -9.78 0.96
C VAL A 49 -15.03 -8.32 0.54
N ASP A 50 -15.84 -7.49 1.18
CA ASP A 50 -15.68 -6.03 1.13
C ASP A 50 -14.71 -5.60 2.23
N ALA A 51 -13.61 -4.95 1.85
CA ALA A 51 -12.62 -4.47 2.79
C ALA A 51 -13.13 -3.34 3.71
N LEU A 52 -14.25 -2.72 3.38
CA LEU A 52 -14.92 -1.74 4.25
C LEU A 52 -15.82 -2.40 5.31
N ASP A 53 -16.18 -3.67 5.12
CA ASP A 53 -16.91 -4.45 6.13
C ASP A 53 -15.90 -5.08 7.11
N ILE A 54 -15.57 -4.32 8.15
CA ILE A 54 -14.58 -4.73 9.17
C ILE A 54 -14.96 -6.07 9.83
N PRO A 55 -16.22 -6.32 10.27
CA PRO A 55 -16.61 -7.60 10.82
C PRO A 55 -16.41 -8.78 9.87
N ALA A 56 -16.85 -8.64 8.61
CA ALA A 56 -16.69 -9.69 7.60
C ALA A 56 -15.21 -9.95 7.29
N LEU A 57 -14.40 -8.90 7.16
CA LEU A 57 -12.97 -9.02 6.93
C LEU A 57 -12.25 -9.65 8.12
N THR A 58 -12.59 -9.26 9.36
CA THR A 58 -12.04 -9.88 10.58
C THR A 58 -12.35 -11.37 10.62
N LYS A 59 -13.60 -11.73 10.33
CA LYS A 59 -14.01 -13.14 10.27
C LYS A 59 -13.23 -13.91 9.20
N LEU A 60 -13.06 -13.33 8.01
CA LEU A 60 -12.27 -13.95 6.94
C LEU A 60 -10.83 -14.21 7.37
N ILE A 61 -10.17 -13.22 7.99
CA ILE A 61 -8.80 -13.34 8.50
C ILE A 61 -8.68 -14.50 9.49
N GLN A 62 -9.64 -14.61 10.42
CA GLN A 62 -9.70 -15.69 11.41
C GLN A 62 -9.96 -17.05 10.76
N ASP A 63 -10.95 -17.16 9.89
CA ASP A 63 -11.33 -18.40 9.18
C ASP A 63 -10.18 -18.94 8.33
N THR A 64 -9.39 -18.06 7.73
CA THR A 64 -8.22 -18.42 6.93
C THR A 64 -6.96 -18.64 7.77
N ARG A 65 -6.99 -18.31 9.05
CA ARG A 65 -5.83 -18.34 9.96
C ARG A 65 -4.64 -17.56 9.39
N SER A 66 -4.93 -16.42 8.77
CA SER A 66 -3.88 -15.57 8.20
C SER A 66 -2.99 -14.99 9.30
N GLU A 67 -1.68 -15.00 9.11
CA GLU A 67 -0.69 -14.39 10.02
C GLU A 67 -0.34 -12.96 9.61
N ILE A 68 -0.50 -12.67 8.31
CA ILE A 68 -0.25 -11.36 7.74
C ILE A 68 -1.33 -11.01 6.71
N VAL A 69 -1.75 -9.76 6.70
CA VAL A 69 -2.61 -9.19 5.67
C VAL A 69 -1.83 -8.13 4.91
N ILE A 70 -1.71 -8.30 3.60
CA ILE A 70 -1.06 -7.34 2.69
C ILE A 70 -2.17 -6.61 1.94
N ASN A 71 -2.40 -5.35 2.28
CA ASN A 71 -3.36 -4.49 1.61
C ASN A 71 -2.75 -3.92 0.33
N LEU A 72 -3.27 -4.36 -0.82
CA LEU A 72 -2.90 -3.89 -2.16
C LEU A 72 -4.08 -3.15 -2.81
N GLY A 73 -5.06 -2.76 -2.03
CA GLY A 73 -6.19 -1.96 -2.47
C GLY A 73 -5.87 -0.47 -2.55
N THR A 74 -6.89 0.34 -2.75
CA THR A 74 -6.73 1.80 -2.71
C THR A 74 -6.41 2.31 -1.30
N ALA A 75 -5.80 3.48 -1.19
CA ALA A 75 -5.49 4.13 0.08
C ALA A 75 -6.73 4.33 0.98
N TYR A 76 -7.91 4.46 0.38
CA TYR A 76 -9.18 4.67 1.10
C TYR A 76 -9.59 3.54 2.04
N ILE A 77 -9.12 2.32 1.81
CA ILE A 77 -9.49 1.15 2.64
C ILE A 77 -8.44 0.82 3.71
N ASN A 78 -7.33 1.54 3.80
CA ASN A 78 -6.24 1.22 4.72
C ASN A 78 -6.73 1.09 6.16
N MET A 79 -7.56 2.05 6.62
CA MET A 79 -8.02 2.07 8.00
C MET A 79 -8.95 0.91 8.34
N SER A 80 -9.86 0.55 7.45
CA SER A 80 -10.75 -0.60 7.68
C SER A 80 -9.98 -1.92 7.74
N VAL A 81 -8.98 -2.10 6.86
CA VAL A 81 -8.14 -3.29 6.86
C VAL A 81 -7.26 -3.35 8.12
N LEU A 82 -6.66 -2.23 8.53
CA LEU A 82 -5.88 -2.15 9.77
C LEU A 82 -6.74 -2.46 11.00
N GLU A 83 -7.97 -1.92 11.07
CA GLU A 83 -8.91 -2.22 12.16
C GLU A 83 -9.28 -3.71 12.22
N ALA A 84 -9.51 -4.35 11.07
CA ALA A 84 -9.76 -5.79 11.00
C ALA A 84 -8.54 -6.61 11.46
N CYS A 85 -7.33 -6.20 11.09
CA CYS A 85 -6.08 -6.83 11.56
C CYS A 85 -5.89 -6.67 13.07
N LEU A 86 -6.18 -5.50 13.64
CA LEU A 86 -6.16 -5.25 15.07
C LEU A 86 -7.19 -6.12 15.82
N ALA A 87 -8.39 -6.28 15.24
CA ALA A 87 -9.42 -7.13 15.83
C ALA A 87 -9.05 -8.62 15.79
N ALA A 88 -8.37 -9.06 14.72
CA ALA A 88 -7.94 -10.44 14.55
C ALA A 88 -6.58 -10.75 15.20
N GLY A 89 -5.80 -9.75 15.61
CA GLY A 89 -4.48 -9.92 16.21
C GLY A 89 -3.41 -10.35 15.20
N VAL A 90 -3.46 -9.86 13.95
CA VAL A 90 -2.55 -10.27 12.87
C VAL A 90 -1.75 -9.09 12.32
N THR A 91 -0.59 -9.40 11.73
CA THR A 91 0.28 -8.39 11.10
C THR A 91 -0.41 -7.72 9.92
N TYR A 92 -0.31 -6.40 9.86
CA TYR A 92 -0.80 -5.56 8.77
C TYR A 92 0.35 -5.03 7.92
N MET A 93 0.15 -4.95 6.60
CA MET A 93 1.05 -4.28 5.67
C MET A 93 0.25 -3.57 4.60
N ASP A 94 0.65 -2.35 4.23
CA ASP A 94 0.09 -1.61 3.10
C ASP A 94 1.18 -1.06 2.17
N THR A 95 0.74 -0.46 1.05
CA THR A 95 1.62 0.09 0.02
C THR A 95 1.39 1.58 -0.22
N ALA A 96 0.52 2.22 0.55
CA ALA A 96 0.13 3.62 0.36
C ALA A 96 -0.24 4.26 1.71
N ILE A 97 -0.18 5.57 1.79
CA ILE A 97 -0.69 6.36 2.90
C ILE A 97 -2.22 6.41 2.83
N HIS A 98 -2.90 6.29 3.96
CA HIS A 98 -4.36 6.42 3.98
C HIS A 98 -4.81 7.80 3.54
N GLU A 99 -5.86 7.84 2.72
CA GLU A 99 -6.59 9.04 2.35
C GLU A 99 -8.06 8.92 2.74
N ASP A 100 -8.61 10.00 3.29
CA ASP A 100 -10.05 10.10 3.54
C ASP A 100 -10.78 10.46 2.22
N PRO A 101 -11.69 9.63 1.72
CA PRO A 101 -12.41 9.92 0.49
C PRO A 101 -13.24 11.21 0.56
N ALA A 102 -13.64 11.66 1.76
CA ALA A 102 -14.38 12.90 1.95
C ALA A 102 -13.48 14.15 1.92
N LYS A 103 -12.16 14.01 2.00
CA LYS A 103 -11.21 15.12 1.98
C LYS A 103 -10.45 15.14 0.68
N VAL A 104 -10.50 16.23 -0.03
CA VAL A 104 -9.81 16.37 -1.31
C VAL A 104 -8.30 16.54 -1.15
N CYS A 105 -7.86 17.00 0.01
CA CYS A 105 -6.46 17.27 0.28
C CYS A 105 -6.25 17.27 1.79
N GLU A 106 -5.21 16.59 2.23
CA GLU A 106 -4.85 16.52 3.64
C GLU A 106 -3.46 17.13 3.87
N ASP A 107 -3.29 17.72 5.03
CA ASP A 107 -2.04 18.34 5.41
C ASP A 107 -1.11 17.32 6.10
N PRO A 108 0.23 17.43 5.91
CA PRO A 108 1.18 16.57 6.60
C PRO A 108 1.19 16.85 8.12
N PRO A 109 1.70 15.93 8.92
CA PRO A 109 2.26 14.63 8.56
C PRO A 109 1.17 13.57 8.39
N TRP A 110 1.03 13.05 7.18
CA TRP A 110 -0.11 12.21 6.77
C TRP A 110 -0.32 10.96 7.62
N TYR A 111 0.73 10.20 7.95
CA TYR A 111 0.60 9.01 8.83
C TYR A 111 0.13 9.36 10.24
N ALA A 112 0.42 10.56 10.75
CA ALA A 112 -0.06 11.02 12.05
C ALA A 112 -1.57 11.31 12.07
N ASN A 113 -2.16 11.55 10.89
CA ASN A 113 -3.60 11.78 10.79
C ASN A 113 -4.43 10.53 11.09
N TYR A 114 -3.92 9.34 10.76
CA TYR A 114 -4.66 8.08 10.81
C TYR A 114 -3.90 6.93 11.47
N GLU A 115 -2.84 6.44 10.83
CA GLU A 115 -2.15 5.21 11.20
C GLU A 115 -1.49 5.32 12.58
N TRP A 116 -0.76 6.39 12.83
CA TRP A 116 -0.04 6.57 14.10
C TRP A 116 -0.96 6.72 15.31
N LYS A 117 -2.20 7.14 15.13
CA LYS A 117 -3.21 7.17 16.19
C LYS A 117 -3.54 5.76 16.73
N ARG A 118 -3.18 4.73 15.99
CA ARG A 118 -3.41 3.32 16.34
C ARG A 118 -2.20 2.64 16.96
N LYS A 119 -1.09 3.38 17.09
CA LYS A 119 0.20 2.86 17.60
C LYS A 119 0.06 2.13 18.95
N ASP A 120 -0.62 2.74 19.92
CA ASP A 120 -0.77 2.15 21.23
C ASP A 120 -1.64 0.90 21.19
N ARG A 121 -2.72 0.91 20.43
CA ARG A 121 -3.56 -0.27 20.20
C ARG A 121 -2.80 -1.41 19.52
N CYS A 122 -1.95 -1.09 18.52
CA CYS A 122 -1.07 -2.10 17.91
C CYS A 122 -0.15 -2.71 18.97
N LYS A 123 0.45 -1.89 19.82
CA LYS A 123 1.32 -2.35 20.90
C LYS A 123 0.58 -3.22 21.92
N GLU A 124 -0.60 -2.80 22.38
CA GLU A 124 -1.44 -3.56 23.32
C GLU A 124 -1.86 -4.93 22.76
N LYS A 125 -2.15 -4.99 21.45
CA LYS A 125 -2.56 -6.21 20.75
C LYS A 125 -1.40 -7.06 20.23
N GLY A 126 -0.17 -6.62 20.36
CA GLY A 126 0.99 -7.30 19.80
C GLY A 126 0.97 -7.35 18.27
N VAL A 127 0.27 -6.40 17.61
CA VAL A 127 0.13 -6.33 16.16
C VAL A 127 1.23 -5.47 15.58
N THR A 128 1.93 -5.99 14.59
CA THR A 128 2.88 -5.21 13.78
C THR A 128 2.16 -4.62 12.58
N ALA A 129 2.27 -3.30 12.40
CA ALA A 129 1.81 -2.62 11.20
C ALA A 129 3.01 -2.07 10.42
N ILE A 130 3.18 -2.53 9.17
CA ILE A 130 4.24 -2.11 8.25
C ILE A 130 3.59 -1.24 7.19
N LEU A 131 3.92 0.06 7.21
CA LEU A 131 3.24 1.07 6.44
C LEU A 131 4.07 1.50 5.23
N GLY A 132 3.39 1.78 4.11
CA GLY A 132 3.99 2.38 2.93
C GLY A 132 5.07 1.52 2.27
N VAL A 133 4.84 0.22 2.14
CA VAL A 133 5.79 -0.72 1.48
C VAL A 133 5.46 -0.82 -0.02
N GLY A 134 5.26 0.32 -0.65
CA GLY A 134 5.05 0.45 -2.08
C GLY A 134 6.32 0.84 -2.82
N PHE A 135 6.14 1.53 -3.93
CA PHE A 135 7.25 2.17 -4.65
C PHE A 135 7.53 3.56 -4.07
N ASP A 136 6.50 4.40 -4.03
CA ASP A 136 6.48 5.73 -3.42
C ASP A 136 5.12 5.91 -2.72
N PRO A 137 5.12 5.79 -1.39
CA PRO A 137 6.22 5.51 -0.45
C PRO A 137 6.71 4.04 -0.47
N GLY A 138 7.98 3.84 -0.08
CA GLY A 138 8.57 2.52 0.15
C GLY A 138 9.97 2.37 -0.43
N VAL A 139 10.10 1.93 -1.68
CA VAL A 139 11.40 1.68 -2.34
C VAL A 139 12.24 2.95 -2.39
N VAL A 140 11.66 4.09 -2.71
CA VAL A 140 12.36 5.39 -2.75
C VAL A 140 12.92 5.77 -1.38
N ASN A 141 12.17 5.52 -0.31
CA ASN A 141 12.64 5.76 1.06
C ASN A 141 13.82 4.85 1.41
N ALA A 142 13.79 3.58 0.98
CA ALA A 142 14.88 2.65 1.19
C ALA A 142 16.15 3.08 0.43
N TYR A 143 16.03 3.57 -0.80
CA TYR A 143 17.16 4.11 -1.56
C TYR A 143 17.76 5.35 -0.90
N CYS A 144 16.92 6.28 -0.42
CA CYS A 144 17.39 7.45 0.32
C CYS A 144 18.15 7.03 1.58
N ALA A 145 17.60 6.11 2.36
CA ALA A 145 18.26 5.61 3.57
C ALA A 145 19.58 4.91 3.26
N LEU A 146 19.65 4.13 2.17
CA LEU A 146 20.88 3.49 1.71
C LEU A 146 21.94 4.50 1.32
N ALA A 147 21.54 5.55 0.57
CA ALA A 147 22.43 6.63 0.12
C ALA A 147 23.01 7.40 1.31
N VAL A 148 22.16 7.83 2.24
CA VAL A 148 22.60 8.51 3.48
C VAL A 148 23.57 7.64 4.29
N LYS A 149 23.28 6.35 4.41
CA LYS A 149 24.10 5.45 5.23
C LYS A 149 25.48 5.15 4.64
N ASN A 150 25.58 5.02 3.31
CA ASN A 150 26.74 4.39 2.69
C ASN A 150 27.49 5.26 1.67
N HIS A 151 26.88 6.36 1.19
CA HIS A 151 27.43 7.06 0.02
C HIS A 151 27.61 8.56 0.23
N PHE A 152 26.94 9.20 1.20
CA PHE A 152 26.98 10.64 1.40
C PHE A 152 27.15 10.98 2.88
N ASP A 153 27.99 11.98 3.18
CA ASP A 153 28.15 12.54 4.53
C ASP A 153 27.03 13.52 4.87
N GLY A 154 26.41 14.12 3.86
CA GLY A 154 25.25 14.98 3.94
C GLY A 154 24.48 15.02 2.63
N ILE A 155 23.22 15.39 2.68
CA ILE A 155 22.35 15.54 1.52
C ILE A 155 21.69 16.90 1.58
N ASP A 156 21.87 17.70 0.53
CA ASP A 156 21.24 19.02 0.39
C ASP A 156 19.85 18.91 -0.23
N THR A 157 19.69 18.03 -1.24
CA THR A 157 18.42 17.83 -1.97
C THR A 157 18.21 16.37 -2.29
N ILE A 158 16.95 15.97 -2.34
CA ILE A 158 16.48 14.67 -2.85
C ILE A 158 15.39 14.94 -3.87
N ASP A 159 15.64 14.56 -5.11
CA ASP A 159 14.65 14.59 -6.19
C ASP A 159 14.28 13.19 -6.60
N ILE A 160 12.97 12.89 -6.65
CA ILE A 160 12.43 11.60 -7.05
C ILE A 160 11.64 11.82 -8.33
N LEU A 161 12.06 11.15 -9.40
CA LEU A 161 11.44 11.22 -10.71
C LEU A 161 10.91 9.84 -11.12
N ASP A 162 9.60 9.75 -11.30
CA ASP A 162 8.92 8.55 -11.74
C ASP A 162 8.57 8.61 -13.22
N VAL A 163 8.81 7.53 -13.94
CA VAL A 163 8.41 7.39 -15.35
C VAL A 163 7.58 6.11 -15.51
N ASN A 164 6.36 6.27 -16.00
CA ASN A 164 5.55 5.14 -16.44
C ASN A 164 5.87 4.84 -17.91
N ALA A 165 6.76 3.88 -18.16
CA ALA A 165 7.16 3.43 -19.49
C ALA A 165 6.29 2.28 -20.04
N GLY A 166 5.23 1.90 -19.34
CA GLY A 166 4.31 0.84 -19.76
C GLY A 166 3.43 1.28 -20.95
N SER A 167 3.01 0.30 -21.77
CA SER A 167 2.01 0.52 -22.81
C SER A 167 0.70 -0.15 -22.41
N HIS A 168 -0.37 0.64 -22.39
CA HIS A 168 -1.73 0.17 -22.08
C HIS A 168 -2.63 0.14 -23.32
N GLY A 169 -2.06 0.41 -24.51
CA GLY A 169 -2.82 0.53 -25.76
C GLY A 169 -3.80 1.71 -25.77
N LYS A 170 -3.62 2.69 -24.89
CA LYS A 170 -4.43 3.91 -24.75
C LYS A 170 -3.53 5.13 -24.75
N TYR A 171 -4.06 6.26 -25.20
CA TYR A 171 -3.34 7.53 -25.21
C TYR A 171 -3.02 8.00 -23.76
N PHE A 172 -3.93 7.79 -22.84
CA PHE A 172 -3.74 8.11 -21.44
C PHE A 172 -4.17 6.92 -20.55
N ALA A 173 -3.35 6.59 -19.58
CA ALA A 173 -3.66 5.57 -18.56
C ALA A 173 -2.95 5.90 -17.24
N THR A 174 -3.56 5.52 -16.14
CA THR A 174 -2.98 5.57 -14.80
C THR A 174 -2.71 4.16 -14.29
N ASN A 175 -1.73 4.00 -13.39
CA ASN A 175 -1.37 2.71 -12.82
C ASN A 175 -2.23 2.32 -11.61
N PHE A 176 -2.84 3.30 -10.95
CA PHE A 176 -3.66 3.14 -9.76
C PHE A 176 -4.92 4.02 -9.87
N ASP A 177 -5.58 4.33 -8.77
CA ASP A 177 -6.82 5.08 -8.77
C ASP A 177 -6.63 6.48 -9.39
N PRO A 178 -7.35 6.80 -10.47
CA PRO A 178 -7.23 8.10 -11.14
C PRO A 178 -7.55 9.29 -10.25
N GLU A 179 -8.45 9.13 -9.26
CA GLU A 179 -8.81 10.20 -8.33
C GLU A 179 -7.64 10.57 -7.43
N ILE A 180 -6.87 9.60 -6.97
CA ILE A 180 -5.67 9.83 -6.16
C ILE A 180 -4.66 10.65 -6.97
N ASN A 181 -4.42 10.31 -8.24
CA ASN A 181 -3.57 11.11 -9.11
C ASN A 181 -4.02 12.58 -9.20
N PHE A 182 -5.32 12.82 -9.35
CA PHE A 182 -5.83 14.20 -9.40
C PHE A 182 -5.69 14.95 -8.07
N ARG A 183 -5.74 14.24 -6.94
CA ARG A 183 -5.56 14.83 -5.62
C ARG A 183 -4.12 15.31 -5.40
N GLU A 184 -3.15 14.59 -5.91
CA GLU A 184 -1.72 14.92 -5.82
C GLU A 184 -1.37 16.25 -6.50
N PHE A 185 -2.14 16.67 -7.52
CA PHE A 185 -1.92 17.94 -8.21
C PHE A 185 -2.55 19.17 -7.51
N LYS A 186 -3.26 19.02 -6.41
CA LYS A 186 -3.95 20.16 -5.77
C LYS A 186 -3.06 21.00 -4.89
N LYS A 187 -2.15 20.38 -4.15
CA LYS A 187 -1.22 21.05 -3.25
C LYS A 187 0.15 20.39 -3.37
N VAL A 188 1.18 21.18 -3.46
CA VAL A 188 2.56 20.72 -3.38
C VAL A 188 3.12 21.05 -2.02
N TRP A 189 3.56 20.05 -1.30
CA TRP A 189 4.21 20.19 -0.01
C TRP A 189 5.71 19.95 -0.17
N THR A 190 6.49 20.87 0.36
CA THR A 190 7.95 20.81 0.37
C THR A 190 8.45 20.86 1.80
N TRP A 191 9.44 20.04 2.13
CA TRP A 191 10.10 20.07 3.42
C TRP A 191 11.25 21.07 3.37
N ILE A 192 11.12 22.23 4.06
CA ILE A 192 12.12 23.30 4.09
C ILE A 192 12.33 23.70 5.55
N ASP A 193 13.58 23.84 5.97
CA ASP A 193 13.95 24.28 7.33
C ASP A 193 13.21 23.50 8.45
N ARG A 194 13.15 22.18 8.29
CA ARG A 194 12.48 21.24 9.22
C ARG A 194 10.98 21.47 9.39
N GLN A 195 10.33 22.03 8.40
CA GLN A 195 8.87 22.19 8.38
C GLN A 195 8.29 21.94 7.01
N TRP A 196 7.02 21.54 7.00
CA TRP A 196 6.26 21.40 5.77
C TRP A 196 5.76 22.77 5.31
N VAL A 197 6.06 23.11 4.07
CA VAL A 197 5.60 24.34 3.42
C VAL A 197 4.73 23.98 2.22
N CYS A 198 3.50 24.47 2.22
CA CYS A 198 2.58 24.30 1.09
C CYS A 198 2.87 25.37 0.02
N LYS A 199 3.08 24.92 -1.22
CA LYS A 199 3.17 25.82 -2.39
C LYS A 199 1.95 25.60 -3.27
N PRO A 200 1.23 26.64 -3.71
CA PRO A 200 0.16 26.50 -4.69
C PRO A 200 0.74 26.01 -6.02
N VAL A 201 0.05 25.04 -6.64
CA VAL A 201 0.52 24.38 -7.88
C VAL A 201 0.65 25.35 -9.07
N HIS A 202 0.01 26.52 -9.00
CA HIS A 202 -0.04 27.49 -10.09
C HIS A 202 0.47 28.89 -9.68
N ALA A 203 1.20 29.00 -8.58
CA ALA A 203 1.65 30.31 -8.10
C ALA A 203 2.74 30.94 -8.97
N ASP A 204 3.53 30.11 -9.65
CA ASP A 204 4.60 30.59 -10.50
C ASP A 204 4.50 30.00 -11.90
N LYS A 205 4.66 30.86 -12.87
CA LYS A 205 4.71 30.48 -14.28
C LYS A 205 5.76 29.38 -14.46
N TRP A 206 5.40 28.38 -15.24
CA TRP A 206 6.36 27.46 -15.80
C TRP A 206 7.37 28.27 -16.63
N THR A 207 8.52 28.52 -16.09
CA THR A 207 9.69 29.09 -16.79
C THR A 207 10.78 28.04 -16.87
#